data_41d48e7cf7a182a58b6225a130f68aea
#
_entry.id   41d48e7cf7a182a58b6225a130f68aea
#
_cell.length_a   1.000
_cell.length_b   1.000
_cell.length_c   1.000
_cell.angle_alpha   90.00
_cell.angle_beta   90.00
_cell.angle_gamma   90.00
#
_symmetry.space_group_name_H-M   'P 1'
#
loop_
_entity.id
_entity.type
_entity.pdbx_description
1 polymer ?
#
loop_
_entity_poly.entity_id
_entity_poly.type
_entity_poly.pdbx_seq_one_letter_code
_entity_poly.pdbx_strand_id
1 'polypeptide(L)'
;MRIGHGYDVHRLVEGHDLILGGVKIDYEKGLDGHSDADVLLHAVSDALLGAAGLGDIGRHFPDTDPKFKGADSMLLLKNVAEKVAAVGYRVSNIDVTMIAQRPKLKDFIPQMEANIALAVGIAASRVNVKATTEEKLGFTGTGEGMACHAVCLLEE
;
A
#
# COMPACT_ATOMS: atom_id res chain seq x y z
N MET A 1 3.39 -21.91 5.30
CA MET A 1 4.17 -20.72 4.88
C MET A 1 3.79 -20.32 3.46
N ARG A 2 3.44 -19.07 3.24
CA ARG A 2 2.98 -18.54 1.94
C ARG A 2 3.63 -17.18 1.69
N ILE A 3 4.07 -16.94 0.46
CA ILE A 3 4.62 -15.65 0.03
C ILE A 3 3.63 -14.95 -0.89
N GLY A 4 3.53 -13.63 -0.78
CA GLY A 4 2.74 -12.79 -1.67
C GLY A 4 3.52 -11.58 -2.13
N HIS A 5 3.21 -11.11 -3.33
CA HIS A 5 3.76 -9.91 -3.90
C HIS A 5 2.61 -9.02 -4.40
N GLY A 6 2.65 -7.75 -4.07
CA GLY A 6 1.72 -6.74 -4.58
C GLY A 6 2.46 -5.65 -5.32
N TYR A 7 1.83 -5.13 -6.34
CA TYR A 7 2.30 -3.98 -7.10
C TYR A 7 1.12 -3.05 -7.37
N ASP A 8 1.32 -1.76 -7.18
CA ASP A 8 0.33 -0.76 -7.55
C ASP A 8 1.01 0.51 -8.06
N VAL A 9 0.29 1.27 -8.86
CA VAL A 9 0.76 2.50 -9.49
C VAL A 9 -0.40 3.49 -9.60
N HIS A 10 -0.13 4.75 -9.28
CA HIS A 10 -1.09 5.84 -9.47
C HIS A 10 -0.39 7.06 -10.08
N ARG A 11 -1.16 7.83 -10.84
CA ARG A 11 -0.71 9.08 -11.43
C ARG A 11 -0.67 10.18 -10.38
N LEU A 12 0.37 11.03 -10.42
CA LEU A 12 0.43 12.26 -9.63
C LEU A 12 -0.32 13.38 -10.37
N VAL A 13 -1.22 14.03 -9.66
CA VAL A 13 -2.04 15.14 -10.20
C VAL A 13 -2.12 16.28 -9.18
N GLU A 14 -2.35 17.48 -9.67
CA GLU A 14 -2.62 18.64 -8.83
C GLU A 14 -4.01 18.54 -8.20
N GLY A 15 -4.19 19.17 -7.03
CA GLY A 15 -5.48 19.25 -6.37
C GLY A 15 -5.90 18.02 -5.56
N HIS A 16 -5.04 17.01 -5.48
CA HIS A 16 -5.26 15.81 -4.66
C HIS A 16 -4.30 15.78 -3.47
N ASP A 17 -4.76 15.20 -2.37
CA ASP A 17 -3.90 14.92 -1.22
C ASP A 17 -2.96 13.77 -1.54
N LEU A 18 -1.73 13.86 -1.05
CA LEU A 18 -0.78 12.75 -1.11
C LEU A 18 -0.87 11.96 0.19
N ILE A 19 -1.38 10.74 0.10
CA ILE A 19 -1.52 9.83 1.22
C ILE A 19 -0.75 8.55 0.90
N LEU A 20 0.24 8.23 1.73
CA LEU A 20 1.10 7.04 1.56
C LEU A 20 1.27 6.34 2.89
N GLY A 21 0.96 5.04 2.93
CA GLY A 21 1.04 4.28 4.18
C GLY A 21 0.14 4.83 5.27
N GLY A 22 -1.00 5.41 4.90
CA GLY A 22 -1.92 6.06 5.82
C GLY A 22 -1.45 7.41 6.36
N VAL A 23 -0.37 7.97 5.80
CA VAL A 23 0.19 9.27 6.22
C VAL A 23 -0.10 10.32 5.15
N LYS A 24 -0.75 11.41 5.56
CA LYS A 24 -0.93 12.58 4.68
C LYS A 24 0.37 13.37 4.65
N ILE A 25 0.91 13.54 3.46
CA ILE A 25 2.19 14.21 3.22
C ILE A 25 1.93 15.55 2.55
N ASP A 26 2.53 16.60 3.08
CA ASP A 26 2.48 17.92 2.48
C ASP A 26 3.32 17.94 1.20
N TYR A 27 2.62 17.99 0.07
CA TYR A 27 3.23 18.02 -1.25
C TYR A 27 2.28 18.72 -2.24
N GLU A 28 2.84 19.30 -3.30
CA GLU A 28 2.07 20.06 -4.31
C GLU A 28 1.11 19.21 -5.15
N LYS A 29 1.34 17.90 -5.21
CA LYS A 29 0.51 16.93 -5.93
C LYS A 29 0.10 15.79 -5.02
N GLY A 30 -0.94 15.08 -5.40
CA GLY A 30 -1.37 13.85 -4.78
C GLY A 30 -1.64 12.78 -5.83
N LEU A 31 -1.95 11.58 -5.37
CA LEU A 31 -2.24 10.46 -6.25
C LEU A 31 -3.71 10.46 -6.67
N ASP A 32 -3.96 10.08 -7.93
CA ASP A 32 -5.29 9.98 -8.51
C ASP A 32 -5.77 8.53 -8.48
N GLY A 33 -7.00 8.32 -8.02
CA GLY A 33 -7.60 6.99 -7.96
C GLY A 33 -9.01 7.03 -7.41
N HIS A 34 -9.69 5.88 -7.44
CA HIS A 34 -11.08 5.74 -6.99
C HIS A 34 -11.22 5.88 -5.46
N SER A 35 -10.28 5.30 -4.70
CA SER A 35 -10.17 5.44 -3.24
C SER A 35 -9.36 6.69 -2.87
N ASP A 36 -8.70 6.69 -1.71
CA ASP A 36 -7.71 7.72 -1.35
C ASP A 36 -6.40 7.62 -2.14
N ALA A 37 -6.31 6.63 -3.05
CA ALA A 37 -5.17 6.35 -3.92
C ALA A 37 -3.86 6.09 -3.16
N ASP A 38 -3.93 5.51 -1.95
CA ASP A 38 -2.73 5.11 -1.19
C ASP A 38 -2.08 3.91 -1.87
N VAL A 39 -1.17 4.19 -2.79
CA VAL A 39 -0.49 3.18 -3.61
C VAL A 39 0.30 2.18 -2.75
N LEU A 40 0.80 2.62 -1.61
CA LEU A 40 1.56 1.77 -0.70
C LEU A 40 0.64 0.74 -0.02
N LEU A 41 -0.46 1.18 0.56
CA LEU A 41 -1.42 0.28 1.22
C LEU A 41 -2.11 -0.66 0.23
N HIS A 42 -2.34 -0.21 -1.01
CA HIS A 42 -2.89 -1.07 -2.05
C HIS A 42 -1.92 -2.21 -2.42
N ALA A 43 -0.62 -1.91 -2.54
CA ALA A 43 0.38 -2.95 -2.80
C ALA A 43 0.46 -3.96 -1.65
N VAL A 44 0.42 -3.49 -0.40
CA VAL A 44 0.39 -4.36 0.78
C VAL A 44 -0.85 -5.25 0.78
N SER A 45 -2.01 -4.67 0.51
CA SER A 45 -3.28 -5.42 0.45
C SER A 45 -3.24 -6.52 -0.61
N ASP A 46 -2.73 -6.22 -1.80
CA ASP A 46 -2.59 -7.20 -2.88
C ASP A 46 -1.60 -8.31 -2.51
N ALA A 47 -0.49 -7.97 -1.85
CA ALA A 47 0.46 -8.98 -1.39
C ALA A 47 -0.20 -9.97 -0.43
N LEU A 48 -0.96 -9.46 0.54
CA LEU A 48 -1.65 -10.29 1.53
C LEU A 48 -2.72 -11.18 0.90
N LEU A 49 -3.55 -10.61 0.02
CA LEU A 49 -4.59 -11.37 -0.69
C LEU A 49 -3.97 -12.45 -1.58
N GLY A 50 -2.93 -12.10 -2.32
CA GLY A 50 -2.23 -13.05 -3.20
C GLY A 50 -1.61 -14.21 -2.43
N ALA A 51 -0.94 -13.93 -1.31
CA ALA A 51 -0.36 -14.97 -0.46
C ALA A 51 -1.42 -15.93 0.08
N ALA A 52 -2.60 -15.42 0.44
CA ALA A 52 -3.71 -16.23 0.95
C ALA A 52 -4.51 -16.93 -0.17
N GLY A 53 -4.20 -16.67 -1.43
CA GLY A 53 -4.93 -17.25 -2.56
C GLY A 53 -6.31 -16.64 -2.77
N LEU A 54 -6.52 -15.39 -2.34
CA LEU A 54 -7.82 -14.71 -2.37
C LEU A 54 -7.98 -13.73 -3.55
N GLY A 55 -7.05 -13.72 -4.51
CA GLY A 55 -7.09 -12.82 -5.65
C GLY A 55 -6.43 -11.49 -5.36
N ASP A 56 -7.09 -10.40 -5.67
CA ASP A 56 -6.58 -9.03 -5.57
C ASP A 56 -7.62 -8.07 -4.99
N ILE A 57 -7.22 -6.80 -4.75
CA ILE A 57 -8.11 -5.80 -4.18
C ILE A 57 -9.28 -5.46 -5.12
N GLY A 58 -9.07 -5.48 -6.41
CA GLY A 58 -10.14 -5.21 -7.39
C GLY A 58 -11.28 -6.22 -7.31
N ARG A 59 -10.99 -7.45 -6.93
CA ARG A 59 -11.98 -8.50 -6.73
C ARG A 59 -12.84 -8.26 -5.49
N HIS A 60 -12.24 -7.75 -4.42
CA HIS A 60 -12.91 -7.52 -3.13
C HIS A 60 -13.51 -6.12 -3.00
N PHE A 61 -12.88 -5.13 -3.62
CA PHE A 61 -13.25 -3.72 -3.54
C PHE A 61 -13.25 -3.12 -4.94
N PRO A 62 -14.20 -3.52 -5.83
CA PRO A 62 -14.19 -3.06 -7.21
C PRO A 62 -14.36 -1.53 -7.29
N ASP A 63 -13.55 -0.88 -8.13
CA ASP A 63 -13.59 0.56 -8.38
C ASP A 63 -14.89 1.01 -9.07
N THR A 64 -15.64 0.06 -9.62
CA THR A 64 -16.97 0.29 -10.19
C THR A 64 -18.06 0.43 -9.12
N ASP A 65 -17.81 0.02 -7.87
CA ASP A 65 -18.77 0.12 -6.78
C ASP A 65 -18.67 1.50 -6.11
N PRO A 66 -19.75 2.34 -6.19
CA PRO A 66 -19.72 3.69 -5.64
C PRO A 66 -19.42 3.77 -4.14
N LYS A 67 -19.71 2.70 -3.38
CA LYS A 67 -19.47 2.69 -1.91
C LYS A 67 -17.98 2.76 -1.56
N PHE A 68 -17.07 2.41 -2.50
CA PHE A 68 -15.62 2.47 -2.28
C PHE A 68 -14.99 3.75 -2.83
N LYS A 69 -15.77 4.65 -3.41
CA LYS A 69 -15.25 5.93 -3.88
C LYS A 69 -14.79 6.78 -2.69
N GLY A 70 -13.53 7.22 -2.72
CA GLY A 70 -12.94 7.97 -1.61
C GLY A 70 -12.64 7.11 -0.38
N ALA A 71 -12.68 5.78 -0.51
CA ALA A 71 -12.50 4.87 0.61
C ALA A 71 -11.13 5.04 1.27
N ASP A 72 -11.12 4.92 2.59
CA ASP A 72 -9.90 4.93 3.40
C ASP A 72 -9.18 3.58 3.25
N SER A 73 -7.99 3.62 2.64
CA SER A 73 -7.20 2.41 2.39
C SER A 73 -6.69 1.74 3.67
N MET A 74 -6.63 2.44 4.80
CA MET A 74 -6.36 1.82 6.11
C MET A 74 -7.48 0.86 6.51
N LEU A 75 -8.73 1.25 6.29
CA LEU A 75 -9.88 0.38 6.55
C LEU A 75 -9.92 -0.79 5.56
N LEU A 76 -9.57 -0.56 4.30
CA LEU A 76 -9.45 -1.64 3.32
C LEU A 76 -8.38 -2.65 3.73
N LEU A 77 -7.23 -2.18 4.17
CA LEU A 77 -6.14 -3.05 4.64
C LEU A 77 -6.55 -3.87 5.85
N LYS A 78 -7.24 -3.25 6.82
CA LYS A 78 -7.76 -3.96 7.99
C LYS A 78 -8.73 -5.07 7.57
N ASN A 79 -9.62 -4.77 6.63
CA ASN A 79 -10.57 -5.76 6.09
C ASN A 79 -9.85 -6.91 5.39
N VAL A 80 -8.80 -6.62 4.63
CA VAL A 80 -7.96 -7.64 3.99
C VAL A 80 -7.30 -8.54 5.04
N ALA A 81 -6.75 -7.97 6.11
CA ALA A 81 -6.14 -8.74 7.19
C ALA A 81 -7.16 -9.69 7.85
N GLU A 82 -8.40 -9.22 8.06
CA GLU A 82 -9.48 -10.06 8.58
C GLU A 82 -9.82 -11.22 7.64
N LYS A 83 -9.86 -10.99 6.32
CA LYS A 83 -10.09 -12.03 5.32
C LYS A 83 -8.98 -13.07 5.30
N VAL A 84 -7.73 -12.64 5.43
CA VAL A 84 -6.55 -13.53 5.51
C VAL A 84 -6.64 -14.42 6.75
N ALA A 85 -6.98 -13.83 7.90
CA ALA A 85 -7.17 -14.57 9.14
C ALA A 85 -8.31 -15.59 9.04
N ALA A 86 -9.41 -15.22 8.38
CA ALA A 86 -10.60 -16.08 8.21
C ALA A 86 -10.29 -17.37 7.43
N VAL A 87 -9.27 -17.36 6.56
CA VAL A 87 -8.86 -18.56 5.83
C VAL A 87 -7.68 -19.29 6.48
N GLY A 88 -7.35 -18.94 7.73
CA GLY A 88 -6.42 -19.68 8.57
C GLY A 88 -4.96 -19.23 8.52
N TYR A 89 -4.69 -18.06 7.99
CA TYR A 89 -3.33 -17.51 7.94
C TYR A 89 -3.14 -16.33 8.88
N ARG A 90 -1.91 -16.14 9.29
CA ARG A 90 -1.46 -14.94 10.01
C ARG A 90 -0.26 -14.34 9.30
N VAL A 91 -0.11 -13.04 9.39
CA VAL A 91 0.99 -12.32 8.77
C VAL A 91 2.25 -12.47 9.61
N SER A 92 3.33 -12.98 9.01
CA SER A 92 4.63 -13.10 9.65
C SER A 92 5.41 -11.80 9.54
N ASN A 93 5.57 -11.28 8.31
CA ASN A 93 6.22 -9.99 8.08
C ASN A 93 5.79 -9.38 6.74
N ILE A 94 6.07 -8.10 6.60
CA ILE A 94 5.80 -7.32 5.38
C ILE A 94 7.03 -6.48 5.07
N ASP A 95 7.45 -6.48 3.81
CA ASP A 95 8.51 -5.62 3.29
C ASP A 95 7.98 -4.83 2.09
N VAL A 96 8.18 -3.50 2.12
CA VAL A 96 7.62 -2.57 1.13
C VAL A 96 8.74 -1.77 0.49
N THR A 97 8.66 -1.61 -0.83
CA THR A 97 9.52 -0.71 -1.60
C THR A 97 8.65 0.35 -2.28
N MET A 98 8.71 1.56 -1.76
CA MET A 98 8.03 2.71 -2.35
C MET A 98 8.94 3.38 -3.37
N ILE A 99 8.43 3.64 -4.57
CA ILE A 99 9.18 4.22 -5.69
C ILE A 99 8.59 5.59 -6.01
N ALA A 100 9.35 6.64 -5.70
CA ALA A 100 8.95 8.01 -5.93
C ALA A 100 10.18 8.90 -6.09
N GLN A 101 10.15 9.79 -7.08
CA GLN A 101 11.23 10.76 -7.25
C GLN A 101 11.20 11.84 -6.16
N ARG A 102 10.00 12.33 -5.84
CA ARG A 102 9.71 13.32 -4.81
C ARG A 102 8.31 13.07 -4.23
N PRO A 103 8.01 13.54 -3.00
CA PRO A 103 8.92 14.12 -2.01
C PRO A 103 9.82 13.07 -1.36
N LYS A 104 10.77 13.52 -0.50
CA LYS A 104 11.54 12.61 0.35
C LYS A 104 10.62 12.01 1.41
N LEU A 105 10.65 10.69 1.56
CA LEU A 105 9.71 9.96 2.41
C LEU A 105 10.31 9.49 3.73
N LYS A 106 11.62 9.63 3.91
CA LYS A 106 12.36 9.08 5.04
C LYS A 106 11.72 9.38 6.41
N ASP A 107 11.32 10.62 6.64
CA ASP A 107 10.79 11.05 7.93
C ASP A 107 9.39 10.50 8.22
N PHE A 108 8.69 10.02 7.21
CA PHE A 108 7.34 9.45 7.33
C PHE A 108 7.31 7.94 7.47
N ILE A 109 8.43 7.27 7.17
CA ILE A 109 8.52 5.80 7.15
C ILE A 109 8.13 5.17 8.50
N PRO A 110 8.64 5.64 9.65
CA PRO A 110 8.25 5.03 10.93
C PRO A 110 6.75 5.03 11.16
N GLN A 111 6.04 6.10 10.80
CA GLN A 111 4.60 6.19 10.95
C GLN A 111 3.87 5.27 9.96
N MET A 112 4.38 5.13 8.74
CA MET A 112 3.82 4.18 7.76
C MET A 112 3.91 2.75 8.29
N GLU A 113 5.05 2.36 8.84
CA GLU A 113 5.26 1.04 9.43
C GLU A 113 4.32 0.79 10.60
N ALA A 114 4.17 1.77 11.48
CA ALA A 114 3.26 1.69 12.61
C ALA A 114 1.79 1.55 12.15
N ASN A 115 1.39 2.30 11.14
CA ASN A 115 0.04 2.24 10.58
C ASN A 115 -0.28 0.86 9.99
N ILE A 116 0.64 0.32 9.20
CA ILE A 116 0.49 -1.01 8.60
C ILE A 116 0.40 -2.07 9.69
N ALA A 117 1.31 -2.03 10.64
CA ALA A 117 1.36 -2.99 11.75
C ALA A 117 0.05 -2.99 12.55
N LEU A 118 -0.49 -1.80 12.84
CA LEU A 118 -1.76 -1.64 13.54
C LEU A 118 -2.92 -2.25 12.74
N ALA A 119 -3.02 -1.94 11.45
CA ALA A 119 -4.10 -2.42 10.61
C ALA A 119 -4.08 -3.95 10.45
N VAL A 120 -2.90 -4.53 10.36
CA VAL A 120 -2.70 -5.97 10.13
C VAL A 120 -2.66 -6.77 11.43
N GLY A 121 -2.40 -6.12 12.56
CA GLY A 121 -2.37 -6.77 13.88
C GLY A 121 -1.06 -7.48 14.19
N ILE A 122 0.08 -6.92 13.76
CA ILE A 122 1.43 -7.45 14.05
C ILE A 122 2.29 -6.38 14.70
N ALA A 123 3.43 -6.78 15.26
CA ALA A 123 4.39 -5.84 15.80
C ALA A 123 5.01 -4.97 14.70
N ALA A 124 5.26 -3.69 14.99
CA ALA A 124 5.86 -2.76 14.02
C ALA A 124 7.23 -3.25 13.51
N SER A 125 7.99 -3.97 14.34
CA SER A 125 9.27 -4.56 13.94
C SER A 125 9.17 -5.62 12.85
N ARG A 126 7.95 -6.08 12.52
CA ARG A 126 7.70 -7.04 11.44
C ARG A 126 7.26 -6.37 10.13
N VAL A 127 7.24 -5.05 10.11
CA VAL A 127 6.94 -4.24 8.93
C VAL A 127 8.15 -3.40 8.60
N ASN A 128 8.64 -3.52 7.38
CA ASN A 128 9.72 -2.67 6.88
C ASN A 128 9.24 -1.89 5.66
N VAL A 129 9.48 -0.59 5.65
CA VAL A 129 9.22 0.27 4.49
C VAL A 129 10.53 0.93 4.10
N LYS A 130 10.86 0.86 2.83
CA LYS A 130 11.98 1.58 2.23
C LYS A 130 11.49 2.36 1.03
N ALA A 131 12.15 3.44 0.74
CA ALA A 131 11.84 4.30 -0.40
C ALA A 131 13.06 4.42 -1.30
N THR A 132 12.83 4.46 -2.60
CA THR A 132 13.87 4.64 -3.61
C THR A 132 13.36 5.53 -4.73
N THR A 133 14.30 6.15 -5.45
CA THR A 133 14.02 6.77 -6.74
C THR A 133 14.39 5.79 -7.86
N GLU A 134 14.01 6.10 -9.08
CA GLU A 134 14.52 5.43 -10.28
C GLU A 134 15.52 6.31 -11.04
N GLU A 135 16.24 7.15 -10.29
CA GLU A 135 17.33 7.98 -10.85
C GLU A 135 16.87 8.85 -12.02
N LYS A 136 15.70 9.47 -11.90
CA LYS A 136 15.04 10.31 -12.92
C LYS A 136 14.63 9.55 -14.19
N LEU A 137 14.62 8.21 -14.16
CA LEU A 137 14.22 7.37 -15.28
C LEU A 137 12.75 7.00 -15.19
N GLY A 138 12.08 6.88 -16.33
CA GLY A 138 10.72 6.41 -16.44
C GLY A 138 9.68 7.34 -15.83
N PHE A 139 8.46 6.85 -15.68
CA PHE A 139 7.33 7.67 -15.22
C PHE A 139 7.46 8.08 -13.74
N THR A 140 8.10 7.29 -12.91
CA THR A 140 8.37 7.69 -11.53
C THR A 140 9.47 8.73 -11.48
N GLY A 141 10.49 8.58 -12.31
CA GLY A 141 11.64 9.49 -12.38
C GLY A 141 11.30 10.87 -12.89
N THR A 142 10.28 10.99 -13.74
CA THR A 142 9.80 12.28 -14.27
C THR A 142 8.70 12.90 -13.39
N GLY A 143 8.24 12.20 -12.34
CA GLY A 143 7.19 12.69 -11.48
C GLY A 143 5.78 12.56 -12.05
N GLU A 144 5.59 11.73 -13.04
CA GLU A 144 4.28 11.45 -13.63
C GLU A 144 3.41 10.59 -12.71
N GLY A 145 4.04 9.72 -11.94
CA GLY A 145 3.36 8.83 -11.00
C GLY A 145 4.29 8.28 -9.94
N MET A 146 3.71 7.48 -9.07
CA MET A 146 4.42 6.71 -8.04
C MET A 146 4.03 5.25 -8.16
N ALA A 147 4.95 4.36 -7.81
CA ALA A 147 4.72 2.92 -7.78
C ALA A 147 5.17 2.33 -6.45
N CYS A 148 4.61 1.18 -6.11
CA CYS A 148 4.96 0.49 -4.89
C CYS A 148 4.96 -1.02 -5.11
N HIS A 149 5.98 -1.69 -4.58
CA HIS A 149 6.03 -3.14 -4.44
C HIS A 149 5.92 -3.50 -2.97
N ALA A 150 5.19 -4.55 -2.68
CA ALA A 150 5.13 -5.12 -1.34
C ALA A 150 5.31 -6.63 -1.42
N VAL A 151 6.01 -7.19 -0.45
CA VAL A 151 6.17 -8.64 -0.28
C VAL A 151 5.74 -8.98 1.13
N CYS A 152 5.03 -10.07 1.29
CA CYS A 152 4.64 -10.55 2.62
C CYS A 152 4.90 -12.06 2.75
N LEU A 153 5.04 -12.48 4.00
CA LEU A 153 5.08 -13.88 4.37
C LEU A 153 3.92 -14.16 5.31
N LEU A 154 3.15 -15.20 4.98
CA LEU A 154 2.08 -15.73 5.84
C LEU A 154 2.48 -17.06 6.44
N GLU A 155 2.00 -17.31 7.65
CA GLU A 155 2.12 -18.56 8.38
C GLU A 155 0.74 -19.14 8.68
N GLU A 156 0.68 -20.43 8.87
CA GLU A 156 -0.53 -21.14 9.30
C GLU A 156 -0.72 -21.07 10.81
#